data_81ce7b16e3a59519961f4b8ba76e0d66
#
_entry.id   81ce7b16e3a59519961f4b8ba76e0d66
#
_cell.length_a   1.000
_cell.length_b   1.000
_cell.length_c   1.000
_cell.angle_alpha   90.00
_cell.angle_beta   90.00
_cell.angle_gamma   90.00
#
_symmetry.space_group_name_H-M   'P 1'
#
loop_
_entity.id
_entity.type
_entity.pdbx_description
1 polymer ?
#
loop_
_entity_poly.entity_id
_entity_poly.type
_entity_poly.pdbx_seq_one_letter_code
_entity_poly.pdbx_strand_id
1 'polypeptide(L)'
;MRITLQWLAVIGLLGAAGPVRADYDLVVKKNCLACHQVDKRKYGPNFKEVAAKYADQKNAVGVLARKIRRGGTGVWGPDVMPPQPQVSAAEARAMARYVLSVE
;
A
#
# COMPACT_ATOMS: atom_id res chain seq x y z
N MET A 1 4.63 -55.96 -22.05
CA MET A 1 4.86 -55.27 -20.77
C MET A 1 4.97 -53.79 -21.05
N ARG A 2 3.89 -53.05 -20.80
CA ARG A 2 3.85 -51.59 -21.05
C ARG A 2 4.08 -50.89 -19.72
N ILE A 3 5.20 -50.17 -19.60
CA ILE A 3 5.49 -49.34 -18.46
C ILE A 3 4.85 -47.98 -18.72
N THR A 4 3.72 -47.70 -18.04
CA THR A 4 3.12 -46.39 -18.05
C THR A 4 3.90 -45.51 -17.04
N LEU A 5 4.72 -44.62 -17.56
CA LEU A 5 5.30 -43.57 -16.76
C LEU A 5 4.18 -42.57 -16.41
N GLN A 6 3.72 -42.67 -15.17
CA GLN A 6 2.87 -41.60 -14.62
C GLN A 6 3.78 -40.44 -14.19
N TRP A 7 3.69 -39.36 -14.96
CA TRP A 7 4.26 -38.10 -14.55
C TRP A 7 3.42 -37.52 -13.41
N LEU A 8 3.87 -37.67 -12.21
CA LEU A 8 3.34 -36.91 -11.08
C LEU A 8 3.81 -35.48 -11.26
N ALA A 9 2.90 -34.65 -11.79
CA ALA A 9 3.08 -33.21 -11.76
C ALA A 9 3.02 -32.75 -10.31
N VAL A 10 4.18 -32.54 -9.71
CA VAL A 10 4.26 -31.82 -8.43
C VAL A 10 3.97 -30.37 -8.72
N ILE A 11 2.71 -29.98 -8.54
CA ILE A 11 2.34 -28.57 -8.51
C ILE A 11 2.87 -28.03 -7.18
N GLY A 12 4.08 -27.48 -7.22
CA GLY A 12 4.61 -26.74 -6.10
C GLY A 12 3.75 -25.50 -5.87
N LEU A 13 2.98 -25.50 -4.80
CA LEU A 13 2.41 -24.26 -4.27
C LEU A 13 3.58 -23.38 -3.82
N LEU A 14 4.03 -22.52 -4.72
CA LEU A 14 4.86 -21.39 -4.35
C LEU A 14 3.96 -20.45 -3.54
N GLY A 15 4.10 -20.51 -2.21
CA GLY A 15 3.51 -19.51 -1.32
C GLY A 15 4.16 -18.16 -1.58
N ALA A 16 3.73 -17.46 -2.63
CA ALA A 16 4.14 -16.09 -2.88
C ALA A 16 3.54 -15.21 -1.79
N ALA A 17 4.41 -14.49 -1.04
CA ALA A 17 3.97 -13.33 -0.31
C ALA A 17 3.25 -12.42 -1.32
N GLY A 18 1.93 -12.21 -1.13
CA GLY A 18 1.13 -11.44 -2.08
C GLY A 18 1.62 -10.00 -2.23
N PRO A 19 1.19 -9.28 -3.28
CA PRO A 19 1.56 -7.89 -3.54
C PRO A 19 1.37 -6.97 -2.34
N VAL A 20 0.33 -7.20 -1.51
CA VAL A 20 -0.01 -6.41 -0.32
C VAL A 20 1.13 -6.37 0.70
N ARG A 21 1.83 -7.50 0.91
CA ARG A 21 2.95 -7.55 1.85
C ARG A 21 4.16 -6.79 1.32
N ALA A 22 4.45 -6.91 0.03
CA ALA A 22 5.51 -6.15 -0.61
C ALA A 22 5.23 -4.64 -0.57
N ASP A 23 3.98 -4.23 -0.76
CA ASP A 23 3.54 -2.84 -0.68
C ASP A 23 3.62 -2.30 0.76
N TYR A 24 3.32 -3.12 1.77
CA TYR A 24 3.53 -2.75 3.17
C TYR A 24 5.01 -2.57 3.50
N ASP A 25 5.86 -3.48 3.06
CA ASP A 25 7.32 -3.37 3.27
C ASP A 25 7.86 -2.08 2.64
N LEU A 26 7.31 -1.66 1.51
CA LEU A 26 7.64 -0.40 0.87
C LEU A 26 7.24 0.80 1.72
N VAL A 27 6.05 0.78 2.32
CA VAL A 27 5.57 1.82 3.26
C VAL A 27 6.53 1.95 4.44
N VAL A 28 6.98 0.84 5.00
CA VAL A 28 7.97 0.83 6.09
C VAL A 28 9.29 1.41 5.61
N LYS A 29 9.79 0.95 4.48
CA LYS A 29 11.08 1.36 3.91
C LYS A 29 11.12 2.86 3.58
N LYS A 30 10.01 3.42 3.12
CA LYS A 30 9.90 4.85 2.77
C LYS A 30 9.58 5.74 3.97
N ASN A 31 9.61 5.19 5.18
CA ASN A 31 9.48 5.91 6.43
C ASN A 31 8.09 6.54 6.68
N CYS A 32 7.05 6.02 6.08
CA CYS A 32 5.69 6.52 6.27
C CYS A 32 5.20 6.34 7.71
N LEU A 33 5.68 5.29 8.39
CA LEU A 33 5.28 4.99 9.78
C LEU A 33 5.87 5.97 10.81
N ALA A 34 6.74 6.89 10.40
CA ALA A 34 7.16 8.00 11.27
C ALA A 34 5.97 8.90 11.65
N CYS A 35 5.01 9.06 10.73
CA CYS A 35 3.85 9.95 10.93
C CYS A 35 2.49 9.23 10.83
N HIS A 36 2.46 8.01 10.30
CA HIS A 36 1.24 7.22 10.13
C HIS A 36 1.34 5.88 10.83
N GLN A 37 0.19 5.36 11.25
CA GLN A 37 0.04 3.97 11.72
C GLN A 37 -1.15 3.34 11.00
N VAL A 38 -1.29 2.02 11.13
CA VAL A 38 -2.39 1.28 10.47
C VAL A 38 -3.73 1.64 11.09
N ASP A 39 -3.82 1.63 12.42
CA ASP A 39 -5.07 1.71 13.18
C ASP A 39 -5.12 2.79 14.26
N LYS A 40 -4.04 3.51 14.47
CA LYS A 40 -3.97 4.60 15.46
C LYS A 40 -3.52 5.90 14.82
N ARG A 41 -4.19 6.99 15.19
CA ARG A 41 -3.75 8.31 14.77
C ARG A 41 -2.42 8.67 15.47
N LYS A 42 -1.52 9.19 14.67
CA LYS A 42 -0.24 9.74 15.13
C LYS A 42 -0.18 11.22 14.71
N TYR A 43 0.88 11.68 14.07
CA TYR A 43 0.91 13.00 13.45
C TYR A 43 -0.05 13.08 12.26
N GLY A 44 -0.03 12.05 11.42
CA GLY A 44 -0.96 11.90 10.29
C GLY A 44 -2.15 10.99 10.62
N PRO A 45 -3.15 10.93 9.73
CA PRO A 45 -4.26 10.00 9.87
C PRO A 45 -3.77 8.55 9.82
N ASN A 46 -4.50 7.63 10.47
CA ASN A 46 -4.20 6.21 10.33
C ASN A 46 -4.66 5.71 8.96
N PHE A 47 -4.09 4.61 8.49
CA PHE A 47 -4.41 4.09 7.17
C PHE A 47 -5.84 3.57 7.07
N LYS A 48 -6.40 3.08 8.17
CA LYS A 48 -7.78 2.62 8.21
C LYS A 48 -8.78 3.74 7.94
N GLU A 49 -8.60 4.91 8.53
CA GLU A 49 -9.46 6.06 8.28
C GLU A 49 -9.24 6.67 6.89
N VAL A 50 -8.01 6.60 6.36
CA VAL A 50 -7.73 7.01 4.97
C VAL A 50 -8.47 6.09 4.00
N ALA A 51 -8.38 4.77 4.18
CA ALA A 51 -9.09 3.80 3.36
C ALA A 51 -10.60 4.04 3.37
N ALA A 52 -11.18 4.28 4.54
CA ALA A 52 -12.60 4.56 4.69
C ALA A 52 -13.03 5.85 3.97
N LYS A 53 -12.24 6.91 4.07
CA LYS A 53 -12.54 8.20 3.42
C LYS A 53 -12.57 8.08 1.91
N TYR A 54 -11.67 7.30 1.32
CA TYR A 54 -11.52 7.21 -0.14
C TYR A 54 -12.17 5.96 -0.75
N ALA A 55 -12.91 5.16 0.04
CA ALA A 55 -13.50 3.89 -0.38
C ALA A 55 -14.36 3.99 -1.65
N ASP A 56 -15.16 5.05 -1.77
CA ASP A 56 -16.09 5.24 -2.89
C ASP A 56 -15.55 6.23 -3.93
N GLN A 57 -14.34 6.73 -3.76
CA GLN A 57 -13.78 7.70 -4.68
C GLN A 57 -13.19 7.02 -5.90
N LYS A 58 -13.66 7.42 -7.08
CA LYS A 58 -13.05 7.03 -8.36
C LYS A 58 -11.61 7.54 -8.42
N ASN A 59 -10.72 6.73 -8.98
CA ASN A 59 -9.30 7.06 -9.10
C ASN A 59 -8.60 7.32 -7.75
N ALA A 60 -9.05 6.68 -6.69
CA ALA A 60 -8.48 6.87 -5.34
C ALA A 60 -6.98 6.57 -5.31
N VAL A 61 -6.52 5.54 -6.01
CA VAL A 61 -5.09 5.20 -6.10
C VAL A 61 -4.29 6.38 -6.67
N GLY A 62 -4.72 6.95 -7.77
CA GLY A 62 -4.04 8.09 -8.40
C GLY A 62 -4.05 9.34 -7.52
N VAL A 63 -5.17 9.60 -6.85
CA VAL A 63 -5.31 10.73 -5.91
C VAL A 63 -4.35 10.59 -4.74
N LEU A 64 -4.34 9.42 -4.09
CA LEU A 64 -3.45 9.17 -2.95
C LEU A 64 -1.98 9.12 -3.36
N ALA A 65 -1.66 8.55 -4.51
CA ALA A 65 -0.30 8.54 -5.02
C ALA A 65 0.26 9.95 -5.20
N ARG A 66 -0.53 10.87 -5.72
CA ARG A 66 -0.12 12.30 -5.82
C ARG A 66 0.07 12.94 -4.44
N LYS A 67 -0.84 12.66 -3.49
CA LYS A 67 -0.71 13.18 -2.12
C LYS A 67 0.54 12.67 -1.43
N ILE A 68 0.90 11.42 -1.64
CA ILE A 68 2.15 10.86 -1.12
C ILE A 68 3.35 11.62 -1.66
N ARG A 69 3.41 11.85 -2.95
CA ARG A 69 4.57 12.50 -3.58
C ARG A 69 4.64 13.99 -3.34
N ARG A 70 3.51 14.69 -3.37
CA ARG A 70 3.43 16.16 -3.28
C ARG A 70 3.19 16.67 -1.88
N GLY A 71 2.70 15.80 -0.98
CA GLY A 71 2.25 16.22 0.33
C GLY A 71 0.96 17.03 0.27
N GLY A 72 0.64 17.70 1.34
CA GLY A 72 -0.54 18.54 1.43
C GLY A 72 -0.94 18.85 2.85
N THR A 73 -1.98 19.64 2.98
CA THR A 73 -2.58 20.04 4.26
C THR A 73 -4.07 20.27 4.09
N GLY A 74 -4.80 20.31 5.19
CA GLY A 74 -6.21 20.74 5.23
C GLY A 74 -7.22 19.60 5.13
N VAL A 75 -6.93 18.49 4.48
CA VAL A 75 -7.87 17.36 4.35
C VAL A 75 -8.13 16.69 5.70
N TRP A 76 -7.09 16.58 6.53
CA TRP A 76 -7.12 15.93 7.84
C TRP A 76 -6.88 16.89 9.00
N GLY A 77 -6.96 18.19 8.76
CA GLY A 77 -6.69 19.22 9.73
C GLY A 77 -5.50 20.09 9.32
N PRO A 78 -4.92 20.87 10.26
CA PRO A 78 -3.87 21.85 9.94
C PRO A 78 -2.47 21.26 9.78
N ASP A 79 -2.25 20.02 10.18
CA ASP A 79 -0.94 19.39 10.10
C ASP A 79 -0.54 19.15 8.64
N VAL A 80 0.70 19.41 8.34
CA VAL A 80 1.25 19.31 6.99
C VAL A 80 1.89 17.96 6.77
N MET A 81 1.50 17.27 5.70
CA MET A 81 2.26 16.15 5.17
C MET A 81 3.31 16.70 4.20
N PRO A 82 4.61 16.54 4.48
CA PRO A 82 5.62 17.02 3.57
C PRO A 82 5.67 16.20 2.28
N PRO A 83 6.15 16.79 1.17
CA PRO A 83 6.43 16.02 -0.04
C PRO A 83 7.42 14.89 0.21
N GLN A 84 7.29 13.80 -0.55
CA GLN A 84 8.15 12.62 -0.45
C GLN A 84 8.93 12.43 -1.74
N PRO A 85 10.00 13.22 -1.99
CA PRO A 85 10.74 13.16 -3.26
C PRO A 85 11.49 11.84 -3.47
N GLN A 86 11.73 11.08 -2.40
CA GLN A 86 12.36 9.77 -2.46
C GLN A 86 11.42 8.66 -2.98
N VAL A 87 10.15 8.97 -3.17
CA VAL A 87 9.13 8.02 -3.63
C VAL A 87 8.88 8.23 -5.11
N SER A 88 9.06 7.18 -5.92
CA SER A 88 8.73 7.22 -7.34
C SER A 88 7.21 7.18 -7.56
N ALA A 89 6.77 7.50 -8.77
CA ALA A 89 5.36 7.41 -9.14
C ALA A 89 4.82 5.98 -9.00
N ALA A 90 5.58 4.97 -9.43
CA ALA A 90 5.19 3.57 -9.30
C ALA A 90 5.13 3.12 -7.84
N GLU A 91 6.09 3.52 -7.04
CA GLU A 91 6.11 3.24 -5.60
C GLU A 91 4.93 3.90 -4.88
N ALA A 92 4.64 5.15 -5.21
CA ALA A 92 3.50 5.87 -4.63
C ALA A 92 2.17 5.16 -4.94
N ARG A 93 2.00 4.65 -6.14
CA ARG A 93 0.80 3.88 -6.52
C ARG A 93 0.71 2.57 -5.76
N ALA A 94 1.81 1.86 -5.59
CA ALA A 94 1.86 0.63 -4.82
C ALA A 94 1.50 0.88 -3.35
N MET A 95 2.04 1.92 -2.74
CA MET A 95 1.72 2.32 -1.38
C MET A 95 0.27 2.78 -1.23
N ALA A 96 -0.26 3.52 -2.19
CA ALA A 96 -1.67 3.93 -2.21
C ALA A 96 -2.61 2.71 -2.25
N ARG A 97 -2.31 1.71 -3.06
CA ARG A 97 -3.08 0.45 -3.09
C ARG A 97 -3.07 -0.27 -1.75
N TYR A 98 -1.92 -0.31 -1.09
CA TYR A 98 -1.83 -0.87 0.24
C TYR A 98 -2.74 -0.14 1.23
N VAL A 99 -2.62 1.18 1.32
CA VAL A 99 -3.42 2.00 2.24
C VAL A 99 -4.91 1.79 2.00
N LEU A 100 -5.34 1.77 0.75
CA LEU A 100 -6.75 1.56 0.38
C LEU A 100 -7.25 0.14 0.68
N SER A 101 -6.37 -0.82 0.88
CA SER A 101 -6.71 -2.21 1.24
C SER A 101 -6.95 -2.41 2.74
N VAL A 102 -6.62 -1.44 3.56
CA VAL A 102 -6.75 -1.55 5.02
C VAL A 102 -8.23 -1.47 5.42
N GLU A 103 -8.66 -2.43 6.24
CA GLU A 103 -10.02 -2.53 6.75
C GLU A 103 -10.12 -2.15 8.23
#